data_9d4761737ff18d26951538d4aaa3ab3c
#
_entry.id   9d4761737ff18d26951538d4aaa3ab3c
#
_cell.length_a   1.000
_cell.length_b   1.000
_cell.length_c   1.000
_cell.angle_alpha   90.00
_cell.angle_beta   90.00
_cell.angle_gamma   90.00
#
_symmetry.space_group_name_H-M   'P 1'
#
loop_
_entity.id
_entity.type
_entity.pdbx_description
1 polymer ?
#
loop_
_entity_poly.entity_id
_entity_poly.type
_entity_poly.pdbx_seq_one_letter_code
_entity_poly.pdbx_strand_id
1 'polypeptide(L)'
;LFGVILMKLSERLQLIADEINKGETMADIGTDHGFLPLYLLETGKCPHVVMADISSGSLKKAEDNCRALHPEREYDLRLGNGIDVLQDGEVDVVVIAGMGGLLIADILEWNLAKSRSIKRYILQPRNHVGRLRHWLADNGFLITKESLVREGKFICEILTVNSGFPQSKEAAPYSAAFDYPDSLLTFRNHLTKEYLERK
;
A
#
# COMPACT_ATOMS: atom_id res chain seq x y z
N LEU A 1 23.78 12.74 -23.74
CA LEU A 1 23.34 12.41 -22.37
C LEU A 1 22.03 13.16 -22.16
N PHE A 2 20.90 12.54 -22.53
CA PHE A 2 19.59 13.03 -22.15
C PHE A 2 19.43 12.72 -20.66
N GLY A 3 19.37 13.78 -19.84
CA GLY A 3 19.09 13.64 -18.42
C GLY A 3 17.70 13.03 -18.26
N VAL A 4 17.63 11.82 -17.70
CA VAL A 4 16.38 11.21 -17.28
C VAL A 4 15.76 12.13 -16.23
N ILE A 5 14.68 12.82 -16.58
CA ILE A 5 13.90 13.59 -15.59
C ILE A 5 13.23 12.55 -14.73
N LEU A 6 13.86 12.22 -13.61
CA LEU A 6 13.28 11.30 -12.64
C LEU A 6 11.98 11.93 -12.11
N MET A 7 10.88 11.21 -12.22
CA MET A 7 9.59 11.66 -11.68
C MET A 7 9.71 11.87 -10.18
N LYS A 8 9.29 13.04 -9.69
CA LYS A 8 9.29 13.34 -8.26
C LYS A 8 7.98 12.86 -7.64
N LEU A 9 8.07 11.94 -6.71
CA LEU A 9 6.94 11.49 -5.90
C LEU A 9 6.59 12.51 -4.80
N SER A 10 5.34 12.48 -4.31
CA SER A 10 4.99 13.10 -3.03
C SER A 10 5.73 12.41 -1.88
N GLU A 11 5.88 13.10 -0.73
CA GLU A 11 6.54 12.51 0.43
C GLU A 11 5.90 11.18 0.86
N ARG A 12 4.58 11.08 0.77
CA ARG A 12 3.82 9.86 1.06
C ARG A 12 4.17 8.72 0.10
N LEU A 13 4.13 8.97 -1.20
CA LEU A 13 4.46 7.95 -2.20
C LEU A 13 5.95 7.58 -2.15
N GLN A 14 6.83 8.55 -1.83
CA GLN A 14 8.25 8.28 -1.65
C GLN A 14 8.49 7.33 -0.47
N LEU A 15 7.82 7.58 0.68
CA LEU A 15 7.95 6.69 1.83
C LEU A 15 7.41 5.28 1.53
N ILE A 16 6.30 5.16 0.79
CA ILE A 16 5.80 3.86 0.33
C ILE A 16 6.84 3.19 -0.59
N ALA A 17 7.41 3.94 -1.54
CA ALA A 17 8.47 3.42 -2.42
C ALA A 17 9.69 2.94 -1.63
N ASP A 18 10.07 3.64 -0.56
CA ASP A 18 11.21 3.29 0.28
C ASP A 18 11.00 1.98 1.05
N GLU A 19 9.75 1.65 1.41
CA GLU A 19 9.39 0.37 2.06
C GLU A 19 9.48 -0.85 1.12
N ILE A 20 9.54 -0.65 -0.19
CA ILE A 20 9.70 -1.73 -1.17
C ILE A 20 11.20 -2.04 -1.32
N ASN A 21 11.59 -3.31 -1.24
CA ASN A 21 12.99 -3.69 -1.38
C ASN A 21 13.39 -3.74 -2.86
N LYS A 22 14.67 -3.44 -3.13
CA LYS A 22 15.20 -3.54 -4.49
C LYS A 22 15.14 -4.99 -4.99
N GLY A 23 14.59 -5.16 -6.18
CA GLY A 23 14.44 -6.47 -6.84
C GLY A 23 13.09 -7.15 -6.56
N GLU A 24 12.25 -6.60 -5.67
CA GLU A 24 10.89 -7.11 -5.47
C GLU A 24 9.99 -6.76 -6.66
N THR A 25 9.10 -7.69 -6.98
CA THR A 25 7.93 -7.46 -7.85
C THR A 25 6.79 -6.90 -7.00
N MET A 26 5.99 -5.98 -7.55
CA MET A 26 4.91 -5.36 -6.79
C MET A 26 3.62 -5.23 -7.59
N ALA A 27 2.50 -5.17 -6.87
CA ALA A 27 1.22 -4.75 -7.42
C ALA A 27 0.69 -3.53 -6.66
N ASP A 28 0.20 -2.55 -7.41
CA ASP A 28 -0.47 -1.35 -6.91
C ASP A 28 -1.97 -1.47 -7.14
N ILE A 29 -2.71 -1.72 -6.06
CA ILE A 29 -4.16 -1.92 -6.09
C ILE A 29 -4.87 -0.59 -5.81
N GLY A 30 -5.64 -0.12 -6.80
CA GLY A 30 -6.17 1.23 -6.82
C GLY A 30 -5.13 2.23 -7.27
N THR A 31 -4.46 1.91 -8.37
CA THR A 31 -3.27 2.62 -8.86
C THR A 31 -3.53 4.08 -9.28
N ASP A 32 -4.79 4.42 -9.60
CA ASP A 32 -5.24 5.74 -10.09
C ASP A 32 -4.31 6.30 -11.20
N HIS A 33 -3.36 7.15 -10.86
CA HIS A 33 -2.44 7.78 -11.84
C HIS A 33 -1.20 6.94 -12.18
N GLY A 34 -0.93 5.84 -11.48
CA GLY A 34 0.23 4.97 -11.73
C GLY A 34 1.59 5.56 -11.34
N PHE A 35 1.64 6.64 -10.56
CA PHE A 35 2.91 7.33 -10.26
C PHE A 35 3.89 6.47 -9.46
N LEU A 36 3.42 5.72 -8.47
CA LEU A 36 4.28 4.85 -7.67
C LEU A 36 4.90 3.72 -8.51
N PRO A 37 4.11 2.90 -9.24
CA PRO A 37 4.66 1.84 -10.08
C PRO A 37 5.60 2.38 -11.16
N LEU A 38 5.26 3.50 -11.79
CA LEU A 38 6.13 4.14 -12.79
C LEU A 38 7.49 4.52 -12.19
N TYR A 39 7.51 5.17 -11.04
CA TYR A 39 8.75 5.52 -10.35
C TYR A 39 9.61 4.30 -10.03
N LEU A 40 8.98 3.21 -9.57
CA LEU A 40 9.70 1.97 -9.22
C LEU A 40 10.31 1.28 -10.45
N LEU A 41 9.63 1.33 -11.60
CA LEU A 41 10.16 0.85 -12.87
C LEU A 41 11.32 1.75 -13.39
N GLU A 42 11.13 3.08 -13.35
CA GLU A 42 12.11 4.07 -13.81
C GLU A 42 13.43 3.99 -13.05
N THR A 43 13.32 3.84 -11.73
CA THR A 43 14.51 3.71 -10.86
C THR A 43 15.16 2.34 -10.89
N GLY A 44 14.54 1.37 -11.58
CA GLY A 44 14.99 -0.02 -11.57
C GLY A 44 14.90 -0.67 -10.19
N LYS A 45 14.05 -0.13 -9.30
CA LYS A 45 13.84 -0.71 -7.98
C LYS A 45 13.02 -2.00 -8.06
N CYS A 46 11.97 -2.01 -8.89
CA CYS A 46 11.15 -3.18 -9.18
C CYS A 46 11.39 -3.64 -10.64
N PRO A 47 11.66 -4.92 -10.87
CA PRO A 47 11.78 -5.45 -12.22
C PRO A 47 10.44 -5.58 -12.93
N HIS A 48 9.37 -5.74 -12.18
CA HIS A 48 8.01 -5.88 -12.68
C HIS A 48 7.00 -5.22 -11.70
N VAL A 49 6.00 -4.55 -12.25
CA VAL A 49 4.89 -3.95 -11.51
C VAL A 49 3.56 -4.24 -12.21
N VAL A 50 2.55 -4.57 -11.42
CA VAL A 50 1.16 -4.67 -11.85
C VAL A 50 0.41 -3.42 -11.37
N MET A 51 -0.28 -2.74 -12.27
CA MET A 51 -1.15 -1.60 -11.97
C MET A 51 -2.60 -2.04 -12.09
N ALA A 52 -3.33 -2.03 -11.01
CA ALA A 52 -4.72 -2.49 -11.00
C ALA A 52 -5.67 -1.44 -10.44
N ASP A 53 -6.85 -1.35 -11.04
CA ASP A 53 -7.94 -0.52 -10.53
C ASP A 53 -9.29 -1.13 -10.92
N ILE A 54 -10.31 -0.91 -10.10
CA ILE A 54 -11.69 -1.30 -10.42
C ILE A 54 -12.34 -0.31 -11.40
N SER A 55 -11.82 0.91 -11.47
CA SER A 55 -12.27 1.97 -12.36
C SER A 55 -11.48 1.97 -13.65
N SER A 56 -12.16 1.75 -14.77
CA SER A 56 -11.54 1.89 -16.10
C SER A 56 -11.02 3.31 -16.37
N GLY A 57 -11.67 4.33 -15.79
CA GLY A 57 -11.23 5.72 -15.89
C GLY A 57 -9.92 5.99 -15.14
N SER A 58 -9.73 5.41 -13.95
CA SER A 58 -8.48 5.49 -13.21
C SER A 58 -7.36 4.74 -13.95
N LEU A 59 -7.65 3.52 -14.40
CA LEU A 59 -6.68 2.72 -15.14
C LEU A 59 -6.24 3.41 -16.45
N LYS A 60 -7.18 4.11 -17.12
CA LYS A 60 -6.86 4.90 -18.32
C LYS A 60 -5.90 6.04 -18.01
N LYS A 61 -6.05 6.74 -16.88
CA LYS A 61 -5.10 7.79 -16.47
C LYS A 61 -3.70 7.19 -16.24
N ALA A 62 -3.61 6.04 -15.60
CA ALA A 62 -2.33 5.35 -15.43
C ALA A 62 -1.70 4.99 -16.78
N GLU A 63 -2.48 4.44 -17.71
CA GLU A 63 -2.03 4.15 -19.07
C GLU A 63 -1.51 5.38 -19.79
N ASP A 64 -2.27 6.49 -19.73
CA ASP A 64 -1.88 7.74 -20.40
C ASP A 64 -0.57 8.30 -19.84
N ASN A 65 -0.38 8.26 -18.52
CA ASN A 65 0.87 8.64 -17.87
C ASN A 65 2.04 7.73 -18.28
N CYS A 66 1.80 6.41 -18.32
CA CYS A 66 2.77 5.43 -18.77
C CYS A 66 3.24 5.72 -20.20
N ARG A 67 2.30 5.91 -21.12
CA ARG A 67 2.58 6.18 -22.54
C ARG A 67 3.22 7.55 -22.77
N ALA A 68 2.91 8.54 -21.95
CA ALA A 68 3.53 9.85 -22.02
C ALA A 68 5.02 9.82 -21.69
N LEU A 69 5.44 8.91 -20.79
CA LEU A 69 6.83 8.76 -20.39
C LEU A 69 7.61 7.84 -21.33
N HIS A 70 7.05 6.68 -21.66
CA HIS A 70 7.67 5.66 -22.51
C HIS A 70 6.62 5.00 -23.41
N PRO A 71 6.31 5.61 -24.57
CA PRO A 71 5.24 5.12 -25.45
C PRO A 71 5.49 3.73 -26.02
N GLU A 72 6.76 3.30 -26.11
CA GLU A 72 7.18 2.01 -26.63
C GLU A 72 7.18 0.87 -25.60
N ARG A 73 7.01 1.20 -24.32
CA ARG A 73 7.06 0.21 -23.24
C ARG A 73 5.70 -0.42 -23.01
N GLU A 74 5.67 -1.72 -22.80
CA GLU A 74 4.49 -2.43 -22.33
C GLU A 74 4.37 -2.32 -20.81
N TYR A 75 3.13 -2.12 -20.34
CA TYR A 75 2.79 -2.02 -18.93
C TYR A 75 1.71 -3.02 -18.56
N ASP A 76 1.81 -3.60 -17.39
CA ASP A 76 0.83 -4.56 -16.88
C ASP A 76 -0.31 -3.82 -16.16
N LEU A 77 -1.36 -3.52 -16.91
CA LEU A 77 -2.54 -2.78 -16.48
C LEU A 77 -3.73 -3.71 -16.41
N ARG A 78 -4.36 -3.84 -15.24
CA ARG A 78 -5.44 -4.80 -15.02
C ARG A 78 -6.68 -4.13 -14.46
N LEU A 79 -7.80 -4.27 -15.16
CA LEU A 79 -9.12 -3.86 -14.68
C LEU A 79 -9.72 -5.00 -13.84
N GLY A 80 -10.05 -4.74 -12.58
CA GLY A 80 -10.67 -5.73 -11.73
C GLY A 80 -10.77 -5.35 -10.26
N ASN A 81 -11.30 -6.26 -9.45
CA ASN A 81 -11.59 -6.01 -8.06
C ASN A 81 -10.41 -6.44 -7.16
N GLY A 82 -9.77 -5.44 -6.56
CA GLY A 82 -8.73 -5.66 -5.55
C GLY A 82 -7.64 -6.62 -6.00
N ILE A 83 -7.27 -7.55 -5.15
CA ILE A 83 -6.21 -8.54 -5.38
C ILE A 83 -6.61 -9.72 -6.29
N ASP A 84 -7.89 -9.82 -6.67
CA ASP A 84 -8.34 -10.93 -7.53
C ASP A 84 -7.73 -10.89 -8.93
N VAL A 85 -7.22 -9.74 -9.35
CA VAL A 85 -6.50 -9.57 -10.61
C VAL A 85 -5.13 -10.27 -10.64
N LEU A 86 -4.61 -10.66 -9.46
CA LEU A 86 -3.30 -11.29 -9.33
C LEU A 86 -3.40 -12.82 -9.38
N GLN A 87 -2.36 -13.47 -9.85
CA GLN A 87 -2.16 -14.91 -9.68
C GLN A 87 -1.46 -15.20 -8.34
N ASP A 88 -1.56 -16.43 -7.87
CA ASP A 88 -0.89 -16.84 -6.63
C ASP A 88 0.63 -16.80 -6.80
N GLY A 89 1.30 -16.09 -5.87
CA GLY A 89 2.76 -15.96 -5.90
C GLY A 89 3.32 -15.07 -7.01
N GLU A 90 2.50 -14.31 -7.70
CA GLU A 90 2.91 -13.48 -8.84
C GLU A 90 3.76 -12.28 -8.44
N VAL A 91 3.50 -11.71 -7.27
CA VAL A 91 4.22 -10.53 -6.75
C VAL A 91 4.73 -10.76 -5.34
N ASP A 92 5.83 -10.10 -4.98
CA ASP A 92 6.42 -10.17 -3.65
C ASP A 92 5.70 -9.26 -2.65
N VAL A 93 5.21 -8.10 -3.12
CA VAL A 93 4.55 -7.10 -2.28
C VAL A 93 3.35 -6.49 -2.98
N VAL A 94 2.27 -6.26 -2.21
CA VAL A 94 1.08 -5.54 -2.67
C VAL A 94 0.97 -4.22 -1.92
N VAL A 95 0.76 -3.15 -2.66
CA VAL A 95 0.46 -1.81 -2.13
C VAL A 95 -1.03 -1.53 -2.28
N ILE A 96 -1.67 -1.07 -1.20
CA ILE A 96 -3.04 -0.53 -1.21
C ILE A 96 -2.99 0.81 -0.47
N ALA A 97 -2.97 1.90 -1.23
CA ALA A 97 -2.75 3.23 -0.68
C ALA A 97 -3.84 4.23 -1.07
N GLY A 98 -4.07 5.22 -0.20
CA GLY A 98 -5.01 6.30 -0.48
C GLY A 98 -6.49 5.91 -0.35
N MET A 99 -6.80 4.81 0.33
CA MET A 99 -8.15 4.31 0.55
C MET A 99 -8.59 4.41 2.02
N GLY A 100 -9.88 4.31 2.30
CA GLY A 100 -10.36 4.16 3.68
C GLY A 100 -9.92 2.83 4.30
N GLY A 101 -9.61 2.82 5.60
CA GLY A 101 -9.15 1.58 6.27
C GLY A 101 -10.18 0.46 6.24
N LEU A 102 -11.47 0.77 6.28
CA LEU A 102 -12.53 -0.24 6.12
C LEU A 102 -12.54 -0.82 4.70
N LEU A 103 -12.38 0.01 3.67
CA LEU A 103 -12.30 -0.47 2.29
C LEU A 103 -11.07 -1.35 2.07
N ILE A 104 -9.93 -1.02 2.68
CA ILE A 104 -8.74 -1.88 2.62
C ILE A 104 -9.05 -3.25 3.25
N ALA A 105 -9.70 -3.26 4.42
CA ALA A 105 -10.12 -4.50 5.07
C ALA A 105 -11.08 -5.32 4.17
N ASP A 106 -12.09 -4.68 3.58
CA ASP A 106 -13.04 -5.32 2.66
C ASP A 106 -12.33 -5.95 1.45
N ILE A 107 -11.35 -5.25 0.86
CA ILE A 107 -10.54 -5.77 -0.27
C ILE A 107 -9.79 -7.04 0.14
N LEU A 108 -9.19 -7.04 1.33
CA LEU A 108 -8.44 -8.20 1.84
C LEU A 108 -9.36 -9.34 2.25
N GLU A 109 -10.55 -9.04 2.78
CA GLU A 109 -11.54 -10.02 3.22
C GLU A 109 -12.23 -10.72 2.06
N TRP A 110 -12.45 -10.00 0.95
CA TRP A 110 -13.14 -10.54 -0.23
C TRP A 110 -12.58 -11.90 -0.69
N ASN A 111 -11.26 -12.05 -0.66
CA ASN A 111 -10.59 -13.33 -0.92
C ASN A 111 -9.48 -13.54 0.11
N LEU A 112 -9.88 -13.87 1.32
CA LEU A 112 -8.96 -13.96 2.47
C LEU A 112 -7.87 -15.02 2.27
N ALA A 113 -8.18 -16.13 1.59
CA ALA A 113 -7.20 -17.17 1.28
C ALA A 113 -6.08 -16.62 0.38
N LYS A 114 -6.44 -15.91 -0.68
CA LYS A 114 -5.48 -15.23 -1.56
C LYS A 114 -4.72 -14.12 -0.81
N SER A 115 -5.40 -13.30 -0.01
CA SER A 115 -4.77 -12.26 0.79
C SER A 115 -3.69 -12.82 1.71
N ARG A 116 -3.92 -13.98 2.28
CA ARG A 116 -2.95 -14.67 3.14
C ARG A 116 -1.82 -15.35 2.38
N SER A 117 -1.95 -15.63 1.10
CA SER A 117 -0.90 -16.19 0.26
C SER A 117 0.13 -15.14 -0.17
N ILE A 118 -0.25 -13.87 -0.21
CA ILE A 118 0.66 -12.75 -0.50
C ILE A 118 1.47 -12.43 0.74
N LYS A 119 2.78 -12.51 0.66
CA LYS A 119 3.67 -12.45 1.84
C LYS A 119 3.68 -11.10 2.54
N ARG A 120 3.61 -9.99 1.77
CA ARG A 120 3.81 -8.65 2.30
C ARG A 120 2.90 -7.62 1.67
N TYR A 121 2.43 -6.70 2.50
CA TYR A 121 1.63 -5.54 2.10
C TYR A 121 2.24 -4.25 2.61
N ILE A 122 2.00 -3.17 1.87
CA ILE A 122 2.19 -1.80 2.33
C ILE A 122 0.83 -1.12 2.21
N LEU A 123 0.25 -0.78 3.34
CA LEU A 123 -1.10 -0.23 3.43
C LEU A 123 -1.04 1.23 3.88
N GLN A 124 -1.74 2.11 3.16
CA GLN A 124 -1.85 3.51 3.55
C GLN A 124 -3.33 3.91 3.65
N PRO A 125 -3.94 3.72 4.82
CA PRO A 125 -5.32 4.12 5.07
C PRO A 125 -5.45 5.65 5.22
N ARG A 126 -6.55 6.23 4.70
CA ARG A 126 -6.88 7.64 4.89
C ARG A 126 -7.63 7.92 6.20
N ASN A 127 -8.32 6.92 6.71
CA ASN A 127 -9.15 6.96 7.92
C ASN A 127 -9.34 5.56 8.49
N HIS A 128 -10.00 5.44 9.64
CA HIS A 128 -10.34 4.17 10.30
C HIS A 128 -9.14 3.24 10.50
N VAL A 129 -7.96 3.80 10.75
CA VAL A 129 -6.71 3.02 10.86
C VAL A 129 -6.78 2.02 12.00
N GLY A 130 -7.34 2.41 13.15
CA GLY A 130 -7.53 1.51 14.29
C GLY A 130 -8.42 0.31 13.95
N ARG A 131 -9.49 0.52 13.16
CA ARG A 131 -10.34 -0.58 12.68
C ARG A 131 -9.58 -1.52 11.75
N LEU A 132 -8.76 -0.97 10.86
CA LEU A 132 -7.90 -1.78 9.99
C LEU A 132 -6.89 -2.60 10.81
N ARG A 133 -6.22 -2.00 11.82
CA ARG A 133 -5.30 -2.72 12.71
C ARG A 133 -5.98 -3.89 13.43
N HIS A 134 -7.18 -3.65 13.96
CA HIS A 134 -7.98 -4.68 14.60
C HIS A 134 -8.28 -5.83 13.64
N TRP A 135 -8.80 -5.50 12.44
CA TRP A 135 -9.10 -6.51 11.44
C TRP A 135 -7.85 -7.32 11.03
N LEU A 136 -6.71 -6.65 10.82
CA LEU A 136 -5.44 -7.30 10.48
C LEU A 136 -5.01 -8.30 11.57
N ALA A 137 -5.06 -7.89 12.83
CA ALA A 137 -4.69 -8.75 13.97
C ALA A 137 -5.58 -9.99 14.06
N ASP A 138 -6.90 -9.84 13.86
CA ASP A 138 -7.85 -10.94 13.93
C ASP A 138 -7.71 -11.92 12.76
N ASN A 139 -7.19 -11.45 11.62
CA ASN A 139 -7.16 -12.23 10.39
C ASN A 139 -5.77 -12.80 10.02
N GLY A 140 -4.82 -12.84 10.96
CA GLY A 140 -3.51 -13.46 10.75
C GLY A 140 -2.55 -12.62 9.94
N PHE A 141 -2.67 -11.29 10.06
CA PHE A 141 -1.73 -10.31 9.51
C PHE A 141 -0.97 -9.63 10.65
N LEU A 142 0.34 -9.53 10.49
CA LEU A 142 1.22 -8.91 11.47
C LEU A 142 1.75 -7.57 10.93
N ILE A 143 1.45 -6.48 11.63
CA ILE A 143 2.07 -5.18 11.35
C ILE A 143 3.51 -5.23 11.86
N THR A 144 4.47 -5.16 10.95
CA THR A 144 5.90 -5.24 11.25
C THR A 144 6.57 -3.88 11.36
N LYS A 145 5.96 -2.85 10.76
CA LYS A 145 6.44 -1.47 10.84
C LYS A 145 5.28 -0.51 10.64
N GLU A 146 5.34 0.61 11.33
CA GLU A 146 4.46 1.76 11.13
C GLU A 146 5.28 3.03 10.95
N SER A 147 4.89 3.86 10.00
CA SER A 147 5.57 5.11 9.69
C SER A 147 4.56 6.24 9.53
N LEU A 148 4.95 7.43 9.97
CA LEU A 148 4.17 8.66 9.78
C LEU A 148 4.86 9.54 8.75
N VAL A 149 4.08 10.09 7.84
CA VAL A 149 4.54 11.04 6.82
C VAL A 149 3.56 12.17 6.65
N ARG A 150 4.06 13.36 6.38
CA ARG A 150 3.21 14.53 6.08
C ARG A 150 2.88 14.57 4.58
N GLU A 151 1.61 14.81 4.29
CA GLU A 151 1.15 15.15 2.93
C GLU A 151 0.22 16.36 3.03
N GLY A 152 0.73 17.52 2.67
CA GLY A 152 0.03 18.79 2.85
C GLY A 152 -0.30 19.04 4.34
N LYS A 153 -1.58 19.17 4.65
CA LYS A 153 -2.07 19.35 6.04
C LYS A 153 -2.30 18.05 6.81
N PHE A 154 -2.20 16.91 6.15
CA PHE A 154 -2.48 15.60 6.75
C PHE A 154 -1.20 14.94 7.22
N ILE A 155 -1.30 14.14 8.28
CA ILE A 155 -0.30 13.18 8.69
C ILE A 155 -0.85 11.80 8.35
N CYS A 156 -0.19 11.10 7.43
CA CYS A 156 -0.60 9.81 6.94
C CYS A 156 0.16 8.70 7.67
N GLU A 157 -0.54 7.61 7.96
CA GLU A 157 0.05 6.38 8.50
C GLU A 157 0.33 5.41 7.35
N ILE A 158 1.50 4.78 7.37
CA ILE A 158 1.88 3.71 6.45
C ILE A 158 2.20 2.48 7.28
N LEU A 159 1.51 1.38 6.98
CA LEU A 159 1.64 0.11 7.66
C LEU A 159 2.34 -0.89 6.75
N THR A 160 3.48 -1.44 7.18
CA THR A 160 4.09 -2.59 6.54
C THR A 160 3.61 -3.84 7.27
N VAL A 161 3.03 -4.76 6.51
CA VAL A 161 2.26 -5.88 7.04
C VAL A 161 2.73 -7.17 6.40
N ASN A 162 2.97 -8.19 7.21
CA ASN A 162 3.20 -9.55 6.74
C ASN A 162 1.96 -10.42 7.00
N SER A 163 1.70 -11.35 6.11
CA SER A 163 0.61 -12.31 6.20
C SER A 163 1.11 -13.71 6.58
N GLY A 164 0.20 -14.67 6.68
CA GLY A 164 0.54 -16.08 6.90
C GLY A 164 0.69 -16.48 8.35
N PHE A 165 0.26 -15.64 9.28
CA PHE A 165 0.21 -15.98 10.70
C PHE A 165 -1.11 -16.68 11.06
N PRO A 166 -1.12 -17.53 12.13
CA PRO A 166 -2.37 -18.11 12.62
C PRO A 166 -3.38 -17.02 12.97
N GLN A 167 -4.65 -17.25 12.59
CA GLN A 167 -5.73 -16.40 13.09
C GLN A 167 -5.81 -16.48 14.61
N SER A 168 -6.19 -15.39 15.26
CA SER A 168 -6.60 -15.42 16.65
C SER A 168 -7.78 -16.38 16.81
N LYS A 169 -7.70 -17.31 17.77
CA LYS A 169 -8.81 -18.23 18.05
C LYS A 169 -10.02 -17.52 18.65
N GLU A 170 -9.79 -16.38 19.28
CA GLU A 170 -10.80 -15.48 19.81
C GLU A 170 -10.48 -14.07 19.34
N ALA A 171 -11.38 -13.49 18.55
CA ALA A 171 -11.25 -12.11 18.12
C ALA A 171 -11.28 -11.20 19.36
N ALA A 172 -10.22 -10.44 19.56
CA ALA A 172 -10.19 -9.45 20.62
C ALA A 172 -11.23 -8.36 20.33
N PRO A 173 -12.00 -7.88 21.32
CA PRO A 173 -12.92 -6.78 21.09
C PRO A 173 -12.13 -5.53 20.67
N TYR A 174 -12.69 -4.75 19.75
CA TYR A 174 -12.09 -3.48 19.39
C TYR A 174 -11.96 -2.55 20.60
N SER A 175 -10.81 -1.96 20.74
CA SER A 175 -10.52 -0.99 21.81
C SER A 175 -9.73 0.21 21.27
N ALA A 176 -9.68 1.29 22.02
CA ALA A 176 -8.90 2.48 21.68
C ALA A 176 -7.40 2.21 21.54
N ALA A 177 -6.89 1.09 22.07
CA ALA A 177 -5.51 0.68 21.88
C ALA A 177 -5.16 0.46 20.39
N PHE A 178 -6.14 0.11 19.56
CA PHE A 178 -5.91 0.01 18.11
C PHE A 178 -5.79 1.37 17.42
N ASP A 179 -6.36 2.44 17.99
CA ASP A 179 -6.19 3.80 17.48
C ASP A 179 -4.83 4.41 17.86
N TYR A 180 -4.27 3.98 19.01
CA TYR A 180 -3.02 4.47 19.58
C TYR A 180 -2.09 3.31 19.97
N PRO A 181 -1.62 2.52 19.00
CA PRO A 181 -0.81 1.34 19.30
C PRO A 181 0.58 1.75 19.79
N ASP A 182 1.17 0.90 20.63
CA ASP A 182 2.54 1.08 21.14
C ASP A 182 3.59 1.15 20.02
N SER A 183 3.30 0.57 18.87
CA SER A 183 4.14 0.65 17.67
C SER A 183 4.36 2.09 17.19
N LEU A 184 3.36 2.97 17.30
CA LEU A 184 3.53 4.40 17.01
C LEU A 184 4.54 5.08 17.94
N LEU A 185 4.65 4.62 19.18
CA LEU A 185 5.64 5.11 20.13
C LEU A 185 7.02 4.49 19.90
N THR A 186 7.06 3.22 19.45
CA THR A 186 8.29 2.51 19.12
C THR A 186 8.96 3.05 17.87
N PHE A 187 8.16 3.28 16.81
CA PHE A 187 8.63 3.84 15.52
C PHE A 187 8.44 5.36 15.43
N ARG A 188 8.41 6.04 16.56
CA ARG A 188 8.19 7.48 16.63
C ARG A 188 9.18 8.26 15.78
N ASN A 189 8.68 9.30 15.14
CA ASN A 189 9.46 10.31 14.45
C ASN A 189 9.02 11.72 14.89
N HIS A 190 9.51 12.77 14.25
CA HIS A 190 9.15 14.15 14.56
C HIS A 190 7.65 14.48 14.41
N LEU A 191 6.89 13.67 13.70
CA LEU A 191 5.44 13.85 13.52
C LEU A 191 4.61 13.17 14.60
N THR A 192 5.17 12.24 15.38
CA THR A 192 4.40 11.40 16.31
C THR A 192 3.63 12.25 17.34
N LYS A 193 4.29 13.25 17.92
CA LYS A 193 3.64 14.15 18.91
C LYS A 193 2.45 14.87 18.28
N GLU A 194 2.67 15.55 17.15
CA GLU A 194 1.62 16.28 16.44
C GLU A 194 0.46 15.37 16.01
N TYR A 195 0.77 14.16 15.56
CA TYR A 195 -0.23 13.18 15.18
C TYR A 195 -1.13 12.80 16.36
N LEU A 196 -0.54 12.51 17.53
CA LEU A 196 -1.29 12.15 18.74
C LEU A 196 -2.13 13.31 19.29
N GLU A 197 -1.66 14.55 19.16
CA GLU A 197 -2.39 15.74 19.58
C GLU A 197 -3.60 16.06 18.67
N ARG A 198 -3.63 15.57 17.44
CA ARG A 198 -4.70 15.80 16.45
C ARG A 198 -5.80 14.73 16.46
N LYS A 199 -5.58 13.61 17.11
CA LYS A 199 -6.56 12.52 17.27
C LYS A 199 -7.43 12.71 18.50
#